data_5919b05fe08700f74a1e0bc2020afc91
#
_entry.id   5919b05fe08700f74a1e0bc2020afc91
#
_cell.length_a   1.000
_cell.length_b   1.000
_cell.length_c   1.000
_cell.angle_alpha   90.00
_cell.angle_beta   90.00
_cell.angle_gamma   90.00
#
_symmetry.space_group_name_H-M   'P 1'
#
loop_
_entity.id
_entity.type
_entity.pdbx_description
1 polymer ?
#
loop_
_entity_poly.entity_id
_entity_poly.type
_entity_poly.pdbx_seq_one_letter_code
_entity_poly.pdbx_strand_id
1 'polypeptide(L)'
;MKKLSLIGIIFAIASFVQATNITLVSNSSISGVNAYQYLISISLAPDQTINSASLNFNSVTLTSTDAKDVISADLIKANYASQTFKDNDQAGDYFATKYPSTTVLNLGVKNFAAPYLSHGNWVYDTESWSDVFSSAALAILNANGGVFDIGIDPDCIYKVGSIVFSYTTLTTKSPPVPDTAMTAGLLGVSFLGLLLFRSKLAFK
;
A
#
# COMPACT_ATOMS: atom_id res chain seq x y z
N MET A 1 -17.91 15.18 -53.58
CA MET A 1 -18.09 14.27 -52.45
C MET A 1 -17.18 14.72 -51.33
N LYS A 2 -17.70 15.38 -50.30
CA LYS A 2 -16.91 15.81 -49.12
C LYS A 2 -16.94 14.69 -48.07
N LYS A 3 -15.74 14.15 -47.74
CA LYS A 3 -15.61 13.12 -46.73
C LYS A 3 -15.89 13.74 -45.34
N LEU A 4 -16.97 13.24 -44.68
CA LEU A 4 -17.22 13.56 -43.28
C LEU A 4 -16.21 12.76 -42.44
N SER A 5 -15.26 13.46 -41.79
CA SER A 5 -14.41 12.86 -40.79
C SER A 5 -15.23 12.70 -39.51
N LEU A 6 -15.51 11.46 -39.13
CA LEU A 6 -16.11 11.10 -37.85
C LEU A 6 -15.04 11.28 -36.78
N ILE A 7 -15.08 12.38 -36.03
CA ILE A 7 -14.19 12.59 -34.87
C ILE A 7 -14.77 11.76 -33.73
N GLY A 8 -14.16 10.60 -33.51
CA GLY A 8 -14.43 9.79 -32.32
C GLY A 8 -13.85 10.48 -31.09
N ILE A 9 -14.72 10.94 -30.20
CA ILE A 9 -14.29 11.46 -28.88
C ILE A 9 -14.00 10.25 -28.01
N ILE A 10 -12.72 9.94 -27.83
CA ILE A 10 -12.26 8.94 -26.88
C ILE A 10 -12.29 9.60 -25.49
N PHE A 11 -13.27 9.22 -24.67
CA PHE A 11 -13.23 9.56 -23.25
C PHE A 11 -12.18 8.68 -22.57
N ALA A 12 -11.03 9.28 -22.24
CA ALA A 12 -10.05 8.65 -21.38
C ALA A 12 -10.63 8.56 -19.96
N ILE A 13 -10.86 7.33 -19.48
CA ILE A 13 -11.24 7.05 -18.10
C ILE A 13 -9.99 7.33 -17.26
N ALA A 14 -9.94 8.46 -16.59
CA ALA A 14 -8.88 8.77 -15.63
C ALA A 14 -9.14 7.97 -14.35
N SER A 15 -8.41 6.88 -14.15
CA SER A 15 -8.34 6.22 -12.85
C SER A 15 -7.51 7.08 -11.93
N PHE A 16 -8.10 7.56 -10.84
CA PHE A 16 -7.36 8.31 -9.82
C PHE A 16 -6.64 7.33 -8.91
N VAL A 17 -5.31 7.38 -8.91
CA VAL A 17 -4.44 6.66 -7.98
C VAL A 17 -4.04 7.64 -6.89
N GLN A 18 -4.40 7.35 -5.66
CA GLN A 18 -4.01 8.14 -4.50
C GLN A 18 -2.96 7.35 -3.70
N ALA A 19 -1.79 7.96 -3.50
CA ALA A 19 -0.74 7.43 -2.65
C ALA A 19 -0.87 8.00 -1.24
N THR A 20 -0.73 7.16 -0.22
CA THR A 20 -0.80 7.54 1.19
C THR A 20 0.26 6.80 1.99
N ASN A 21 0.82 7.49 2.99
CA ASN A 21 1.82 6.96 3.90
C ASN A 21 1.31 7.01 5.34
N ILE A 22 1.53 5.92 6.09
CA ILE A 22 1.24 5.82 7.52
C ILE A 22 2.56 5.51 8.23
N THR A 23 3.02 6.41 9.09
CA THR A 23 4.23 6.20 9.87
C THR A 23 3.93 5.35 11.10
N LEU A 24 4.56 4.20 11.21
CA LEU A 24 4.42 3.27 12.35
C LEU A 24 5.44 3.58 13.44
N VAL A 25 6.68 3.84 13.03
CA VAL A 25 7.81 4.17 13.91
C VAL A 25 8.52 5.41 13.36
N SER A 26 8.94 6.33 14.22
CA SER A 26 9.68 7.52 13.84
C SER A 26 10.75 7.84 14.87
N ASN A 27 12.00 7.96 14.41
CA ASN A 27 13.18 8.34 15.21
C ASN A 27 13.25 7.65 16.58
N SER A 28 13.12 6.33 16.60
CA SER A 28 13.00 5.53 17.80
C SER A 28 13.96 4.35 17.80
N SER A 29 14.06 3.65 18.92
CA SER A 29 14.70 2.35 19.00
C SER A 29 13.64 1.26 19.12
N ILE A 30 13.82 0.16 18.40
CA ILE A 30 13.09 -1.08 18.58
C ILE A 30 14.03 -2.12 19.16
N SER A 31 13.53 -2.99 20.00
CA SER A 31 14.34 -3.92 20.79
C SER A 31 13.81 -5.33 20.69
N GLY A 32 14.66 -6.30 20.48
CA GLY A 32 14.37 -7.73 20.44
C GLY A 32 13.76 -8.32 21.73
N VAL A 33 13.76 -7.55 22.81
CA VAL A 33 12.96 -7.93 23.99
C VAL A 33 11.46 -7.84 23.73
N ASN A 34 11.05 -7.14 22.65
CA ASN A 34 9.66 -6.87 22.33
C ASN A 34 9.37 -7.11 20.85
N ALA A 35 8.24 -7.72 20.57
CA ALA A 35 7.59 -7.72 19.28
C ALA A 35 6.47 -6.65 19.24
N TYR A 36 6.37 -5.93 18.14
CA TYR A 36 5.50 -4.76 17.98
C TYR A 36 4.38 -5.05 16.99
N GLN A 37 3.15 -4.77 17.38
CA GLN A 37 1.98 -4.93 16.53
C GLN A 37 1.28 -3.59 16.35
N TYR A 38 1.03 -3.20 15.10
CA TYR A 38 0.42 -1.94 14.72
C TYR A 38 -0.89 -2.18 13.99
N LEU A 39 -1.99 -1.73 14.57
CA LEU A 39 -3.29 -1.73 13.89
C LEU A 39 -3.31 -0.64 12.82
N ILE A 40 -3.59 -1.03 11.58
CA ILE A 40 -3.79 -0.15 10.45
C ILE A 40 -5.28 -0.13 10.09
N SER A 41 -5.83 1.05 9.94
CA SER A 41 -7.22 1.24 9.50
C SER A 41 -7.25 2.25 8.35
N ILE A 42 -7.56 1.75 7.17
CA ILE A 42 -7.67 2.53 5.94
C ILE A 42 -9.15 2.66 5.61
N SER A 43 -9.66 3.88 5.55
CA SER A 43 -11.02 4.14 5.11
C SER A 43 -11.10 4.03 3.59
N LEU A 44 -11.57 2.90 3.10
CA LEU A 44 -11.84 2.67 1.67
C LEU A 44 -13.29 3.05 1.33
N ALA A 45 -13.49 3.80 0.25
CA ALA A 45 -14.82 3.97 -0.32
C ALA A 45 -15.30 2.62 -0.91
N PRO A 46 -16.63 2.40 -1.07
CA PRO A 46 -17.17 1.13 -1.56
C PRO A 46 -16.65 0.69 -2.93
N ASP A 47 -16.16 1.63 -3.72
CA ASP A 47 -15.60 1.41 -5.06
C ASP A 47 -14.08 1.50 -5.11
N GLN A 48 -13.41 1.58 -3.94
CA GLN A 48 -11.96 1.63 -3.84
C GLN A 48 -11.37 0.30 -3.40
N THR A 49 -10.19 0.01 -3.96
CA THR A 49 -9.35 -1.11 -3.55
C THR A 49 -7.91 -0.64 -3.36
N ILE A 50 -7.17 -1.32 -2.47
CA ILE A 50 -5.73 -1.14 -2.36
C ILE A 50 -5.09 -1.85 -3.55
N ASN A 51 -4.39 -1.09 -4.38
CA ASN A 51 -3.77 -1.57 -5.61
C ASN A 51 -2.31 -1.95 -5.42
N SER A 52 -1.61 -1.24 -4.55
CA SER A 52 -0.24 -1.58 -4.13
C SER A 52 -0.03 -1.20 -2.68
N ALA A 53 0.87 -1.91 -2.01
CA ALA A 53 1.31 -1.57 -0.67
C ALA A 53 2.76 -1.99 -0.47
N SER A 54 3.45 -1.30 0.43
CA SER A 54 4.81 -1.64 0.87
C SER A 54 5.05 -1.21 2.31
N LEU A 55 5.94 -1.92 2.98
CA LEU A 55 6.47 -1.55 4.28
C LEU A 55 7.90 -1.08 4.09
N ASN A 56 8.16 0.19 4.40
CA ASN A 56 9.43 0.83 4.13
C ASN A 56 10.17 1.07 5.44
N PHE A 57 11.37 0.53 5.54
CA PHE A 57 12.28 0.68 6.65
C PHE A 57 13.37 1.67 6.26
N ASN A 58 13.44 2.80 6.95
CA ASN A 58 14.37 3.87 6.60
C ASN A 58 15.40 4.09 7.72
N SER A 59 16.67 4.12 7.33
CA SER A 59 17.80 4.39 8.22
C SER A 59 17.80 3.49 9.47
N VAL A 60 17.75 2.17 9.23
CA VAL A 60 17.83 1.18 10.32
C VAL A 60 19.28 0.84 10.58
N THR A 61 19.71 1.07 11.80
CA THR A 61 21.08 0.80 12.28
C THR A 61 21.02 -0.22 13.39
N LEU A 62 21.67 -1.37 13.20
CA LEU A 62 21.91 -2.33 14.27
C LEU A 62 22.79 -1.69 15.33
N THR A 63 22.46 -1.84 16.61
CA THR A 63 23.22 -1.26 17.73
C THR A 63 23.75 -2.31 18.70
N SER A 64 23.54 -3.58 18.38
CA SER A 64 24.05 -4.74 19.12
C SER A 64 25.31 -5.31 18.47
N THR A 65 26.08 -6.07 19.21
CA THR A 65 27.26 -6.79 18.72
C THR A 65 26.99 -8.26 18.45
N ASP A 66 25.76 -8.72 18.59
CA ASP A 66 25.38 -10.12 18.37
C ASP A 66 25.29 -10.46 16.88
N ALA A 67 25.61 -11.70 16.54
CA ALA A 67 25.81 -12.14 15.15
C ALA A 67 24.54 -12.69 14.45
N LYS A 68 23.36 -12.57 15.06
CA LYS A 68 22.11 -13.15 14.55
C LYS A 68 20.97 -12.12 14.51
N ASP A 69 21.25 -11.03 13.85
CA ASP A 69 20.38 -9.88 13.92
C ASP A 69 19.42 -9.86 12.77
N VAL A 70 18.16 -10.08 13.07
CA VAL A 70 17.07 -10.18 12.11
C VAL A 70 15.94 -9.22 12.48
N ILE A 71 15.28 -8.66 11.50
CA ILE A 71 13.95 -8.05 11.64
C ILE A 71 12.99 -8.83 10.77
N SER A 72 11.96 -9.40 11.38
CA SER A 72 10.83 -10.02 10.69
C SER A 72 9.66 -9.04 10.59
N ALA A 73 8.94 -9.06 9.48
CA ALA A 73 7.75 -8.27 9.27
C ALA A 73 6.61 -9.15 8.76
N ASP A 74 5.42 -8.98 9.36
CA ASP A 74 4.26 -9.81 9.13
C ASP A 74 3.00 -9.02 8.88
N LEU A 75 2.14 -9.54 8.01
CA LEU A 75 0.76 -9.14 7.88
C LEU A 75 -0.12 -10.06 8.72
N ILE A 76 -0.81 -9.50 9.70
CA ILE A 76 -1.75 -10.21 10.56
C ILE A 76 -3.16 -9.88 10.08
N LYS A 77 -3.90 -10.91 9.66
CA LYS A 77 -5.23 -10.78 9.03
C LYS A 77 -6.34 -10.34 9.99
N ALA A 78 -6.11 -10.47 11.29
CA ALA A 78 -7.05 -10.03 12.31
C ALA A 78 -6.81 -8.56 12.68
N ASN A 79 -7.85 -7.89 13.14
CA ASN A 79 -7.79 -6.52 13.62
C ASN A 79 -7.69 -6.50 15.15
N TYR A 80 -6.50 -6.61 15.66
CA TYR A 80 -6.23 -6.43 17.08
C TYR A 80 -5.92 -4.96 17.37
N ALA A 81 -5.94 -4.55 18.62
CA ALA A 81 -5.43 -3.24 19.01
C ALA A 81 -3.88 -3.22 18.89
N SER A 82 -3.32 -2.06 18.55
CA SER A 82 -1.87 -1.88 18.58
C SER A 82 -1.31 -2.19 19.96
N GLN A 83 -0.29 -3.04 20.04
CA GLN A 83 0.29 -3.49 21.30
C GLN A 83 1.74 -3.91 21.14
N THR A 84 2.45 -3.98 22.27
CA THR A 84 3.81 -4.49 22.35
C THR A 84 3.80 -5.75 23.19
N PHE A 85 4.44 -6.79 22.69
CA PHE A 85 4.56 -8.08 23.37
C PHE A 85 5.98 -8.25 23.86
N LYS A 86 6.14 -9.00 24.95
CA LYS A 86 7.48 -9.48 25.36
C LYS A 86 7.82 -10.71 24.53
N ASP A 87 8.91 -10.62 23.80
CA ASP A 87 9.46 -11.74 23.04
C ASP A 87 10.64 -12.39 23.76
N ASN A 88 11.31 -11.68 24.63
CA ASN A 88 12.51 -12.11 25.39
C ASN A 88 13.70 -12.45 24.47
N ASP A 89 13.85 -11.76 23.35
CA ASP A 89 15.01 -11.92 22.46
C ASP A 89 15.16 -13.37 21.95
N GLN A 90 14.04 -13.97 21.58
CA GLN A 90 14.02 -15.33 21.05
C GLN A 90 14.23 -15.28 19.54
N ALA A 91 15.21 -16.05 19.06
CA ALA A 91 15.43 -16.23 17.65
C ALA A 91 14.20 -16.86 16.99
N GLY A 92 13.63 -16.18 16.01
CA GLY A 92 12.48 -16.64 15.24
C GLY A 92 11.35 -15.62 15.18
N ASP A 93 10.44 -15.82 14.27
CA ASP A 93 9.31 -14.94 14.05
C ASP A 93 8.26 -15.12 15.15
N TYR A 94 8.15 -14.13 16.03
CA TYR A 94 7.20 -14.12 17.15
C TYR A 94 5.77 -14.28 16.67
N PHE A 95 5.37 -13.57 15.61
CA PHE A 95 3.99 -13.57 15.16
C PHE A 95 3.62 -14.88 14.47
N ALA A 96 4.54 -15.50 13.73
CA ALA A 96 4.33 -16.82 13.16
C ALA A 96 4.17 -17.90 14.23
N THR A 97 4.79 -17.71 15.40
CA THR A 97 4.64 -18.62 16.54
C THR A 97 3.37 -18.34 17.35
N LYS A 98 3.04 -17.06 17.55
CA LYS A 98 1.92 -16.60 18.37
C LYS A 98 0.56 -16.85 17.72
N TYR A 99 0.45 -16.66 16.42
CA TYR A 99 -0.81 -16.76 15.70
C TYR A 99 -0.83 -17.97 14.75
N PRO A 100 -1.99 -18.56 14.47
CA PRO A 100 -2.11 -19.62 13.47
C PRO A 100 -1.60 -19.15 12.09
N SER A 101 -0.94 -20.02 11.35
CA SER A 101 -0.43 -19.75 10.00
C SER A 101 -1.49 -19.25 9.00
N THR A 102 -2.78 -19.55 9.28
CA THR A 102 -3.91 -19.01 8.51
C THR A 102 -4.16 -17.52 8.76
N THR A 103 -3.63 -16.99 9.86
CA THR A 103 -3.84 -15.59 10.30
C THR A 103 -2.65 -14.69 9.97
N VAL A 104 -1.45 -15.25 9.86
CA VAL A 104 -0.21 -14.50 9.60
C VAL A 104 0.31 -14.80 8.21
N LEU A 105 0.78 -13.78 7.53
CA LEU A 105 1.50 -13.88 6.27
C LEU A 105 2.83 -13.13 6.44
N ASN A 106 3.94 -13.84 6.33
CA ASN A 106 5.26 -13.21 6.36
C ASN A 106 5.44 -12.27 5.17
N LEU A 107 5.80 -11.03 5.43
CA LEU A 107 6.06 -10.00 4.42
C LEU A 107 7.52 -9.98 4.00
N GLY A 108 8.42 -10.22 4.94
CA GLY A 108 9.85 -10.24 4.69
C GLY A 108 10.66 -10.48 5.97
N VAL A 109 11.90 -10.90 5.75
CA VAL A 109 12.90 -11.08 6.81
C VAL A 109 14.17 -10.41 6.34
N LYS A 110 14.66 -9.45 7.13
CA LYS A 110 15.93 -8.77 6.86
C LYS A 110 17.00 -9.23 7.84
N ASN A 111 18.06 -9.82 7.29
CA ASN A 111 19.27 -10.16 8.05
C ASN A 111 20.25 -8.97 7.99
N PHE A 112 20.83 -8.63 9.11
CA PHE A 112 21.88 -7.61 9.21
C PHE A 112 23.26 -8.26 9.27
N ALA A 113 24.23 -7.61 8.65
CA ALA A 113 25.63 -7.99 8.83
C ALA A 113 26.08 -7.70 10.26
N ALA A 114 26.83 -8.63 10.84
CA ALA A 114 27.43 -8.39 12.15
C ALA A 114 28.32 -7.12 12.10
N PRO A 115 28.24 -6.24 13.11
CA PRO A 115 29.12 -5.09 13.18
C PRO A 115 30.57 -5.55 13.27
N TYR A 116 31.49 -4.77 12.74
CA TYR A 116 32.91 -5.09 12.72
C TYR A 116 33.75 -4.02 13.42
N LEU A 117 34.91 -4.42 13.90
CA LEU A 117 35.86 -3.50 14.52
C LEU A 117 36.76 -2.85 13.46
N SER A 118 36.73 -1.52 13.39
CA SER A 118 37.64 -0.73 12.58
C SER A 118 38.37 0.25 13.48
N HIS A 119 39.73 0.17 13.50
CA HIS A 119 40.58 1.04 14.33
C HIS A 119 40.18 1.08 15.83
N GLY A 120 39.70 -0.05 16.36
CA GLY A 120 39.26 -0.15 17.75
C GLY A 120 37.86 0.38 18.06
N ASN A 121 37.11 0.81 17.03
CA ASN A 121 35.73 1.25 17.17
C ASN A 121 34.78 0.27 16.45
N TRP A 122 33.62 0.02 17.06
CA TRP A 122 32.55 -0.73 16.42
C TRP A 122 31.94 0.10 15.29
N VAL A 123 31.85 -0.49 14.11
CA VAL A 123 31.19 0.09 12.94
C VAL A 123 29.89 -0.66 12.71
N TYR A 124 28.80 0.11 12.68
CA TYR A 124 27.45 -0.36 12.44
C TYR A 124 26.95 0.18 11.11
N ASP A 125 26.48 -0.72 10.25
CA ASP A 125 25.90 -0.31 8.98
C ASP A 125 24.48 0.20 9.18
N THR A 126 24.11 1.21 8.36
CA THR A 126 22.76 1.75 8.33
C THR A 126 22.13 1.37 6.99
N GLU A 127 21.02 0.68 7.04
CA GLU A 127 20.32 0.18 5.86
C GLU A 127 18.91 0.76 5.73
N SER A 128 18.42 0.76 4.48
CA SER A 128 17.03 1.05 4.16
C SER A 128 16.56 0.03 3.14
N TRP A 129 15.32 -0.47 3.31
CA TRP A 129 14.72 -1.43 2.38
C TRP A 129 13.21 -1.30 2.37
N SER A 130 12.57 -1.99 1.44
CA SER A 130 11.13 -2.01 1.29
C SER A 130 10.65 -3.41 0.99
N ASP A 131 9.69 -3.89 1.78
CA ASP A 131 8.96 -5.13 1.56
C ASP A 131 7.67 -4.81 0.80
N VAL A 132 7.64 -5.17 -0.49
CA VAL A 132 6.50 -4.94 -1.37
C VAL A 132 5.47 -6.06 -1.18
N PHE A 133 4.23 -5.68 -0.94
CA PHE A 133 3.16 -6.65 -0.70
C PHE A 133 2.82 -7.44 -1.96
N SER A 134 2.80 -8.75 -1.81
CA SER A 134 2.38 -9.67 -2.87
C SER A 134 0.88 -9.52 -3.18
N SER A 135 0.44 -10.07 -4.31
CA SER A 135 -0.99 -10.13 -4.66
C SER A 135 -1.83 -10.83 -3.57
N ALA A 136 -1.27 -11.85 -2.92
CA ALA A 136 -1.92 -12.53 -1.80
C ALA A 136 -2.09 -11.60 -0.59
N ALA A 137 -1.07 -10.81 -0.24
CA ALA A 137 -1.15 -9.81 0.82
C ALA A 137 -2.19 -8.73 0.48
N LEU A 138 -2.17 -8.19 -0.74
CA LEU A 138 -3.15 -7.20 -1.19
C LEU A 138 -4.59 -7.73 -1.17
N ALA A 139 -4.79 -9.00 -1.52
CA ALA A 139 -6.10 -9.65 -1.42
C ALA A 139 -6.62 -9.68 0.04
N ILE A 140 -5.72 -9.92 1.00
CA ILE A 140 -6.08 -9.91 2.44
C ILE A 140 -6.47 -8.48 2.89
N LEU A 141 -5.69 -7.46 2.52
CA LEU A 141 -5.99 -6.07 2.86
C LEU A 141 -7.39 -5.66 2.35
N ASN A 142 -7.67 -5.99 1.11
CA ASN A 142 -8.95 -5.66 0.47
C ASN A 142 -10.13 -6.46 1.04
N ALA A 143 -9.93 -7.76 1.33
CA ALA A 143 -10.97 -8.62 1.92
C ALA A 143 -11.37 -8.15 3.33
N ASN A 144 -10.45 -7.57 4.08
CA ASN A 144 -10.69 -7.05 5.43
C ASN A 144 -11.17 -5.58 5.43
N GLY A 145 -11.52 -5.03 4.28
CA GLY A 145 -12.00 -3.64 4.19
C GLY A 145 -10.95 -2.60 4.58
N GLY A 146 -9.66 -2.93 4.44
CA GLY A 146 -8.55 -2.03 4.79
C GLY A 146 -8.19 -2.02 6.28
N VAL A 147 -8.70 -2.96 7.09
CA VAL A 147 -8.34 -3.07 8.51
C VAL A 147 -7.52 -4.34 8.74
N PHE A 148 -6.31 -4.19 9.25
CA PHE A 148 -5.35 -5.28 9.47
C PHE A 148 -4.26 -4.83 10.45
N ASP A 149 -3.40 -5.76 10.89
CA ASP A 149 -2.25 -5.42 11.71
C ASP A 149 -0.93 -5.70 10.96
N ILE A 150 0.08 -4.92 11.26
CA ILE A 150 1.48 -5.16 10.90
C ILE A 150 2.23 -5.57 12.15
N GLY A 151 2.83 -6.76 12.11
CA GLY A 151 3.79 -7.24 13.10
C GLY A 151 5.21 -6.85 12.71
N ILE A 152 6.00 -6.39 13.66
CA ILE A 152 7.44 -6.14 13.51
C ILE A 152 8.15 -6.80 14.67
N ASP A 153 9.00 -7.74 14.37
CA ASP A 153 9.73 -8.55 15.33
C ASP A 153 11.24 -8.39 15.10
N PRO A 154 11.90 -7.56 15.91
CA PRO A 154 13.34 -7.40 15.87
C PRO A 154 14.01 -8.37 16.84
N ASP A 155 14.96 -9.19 16.40
CA ASP A 155 15.72 -10.09 17.27
C ASP A 155 16.80 -9.34 18.09
N CYS A 156 17.00 -8.06 17.85
CA CYS A 156 18.04 -7.26 18.49
C CYS A 156 17.64 -5.80 18.70
N ILE A 157 18.59 -4.96 19.10
CA ILE A 157 18.35 -3.53 19.29
C ILE A 157 18.76 -2.75 18.06
N TYR A 158 17.79 -2.04 17.48
CA TYR A 158 17.97 -1.20 16.29
C TYR A 158 17.56 0.25 16.57
N LYS A 159 18.34 1.19 16.05
CA LYS A 159 17.88 2.56 15.86
C LYS A 159 17.19 2.65 14.51
N VAL A 160 16.01 3.23 14.48
CA VAL A 160 15.18 3.32 13.30
C VAL A 160 14.85 4.78 13.02
N GLY A 161 15.17 5.27 11.83
CA GLY A 161 14.73 6.59 11.39
C GLY A 161 13.22 6.61 11.20
N SER A 162 12.68 5.69 10.41
CA SER A 162 11.24 5.47 10.34
C SER A 162 10.88 4.09 9.78
N ILE A 163 9.69 3.59 10.17
CA ILE A 163 9.00 2.48 9.50
C ILE A 163 7.68 3.04 8.99
N VAL A 164 7.48 2.96 7.68
CA VAL A 164 6.34 3.58 7.00
C VAL A 164 5.61 2.55 6.17
N PHE A 165 4.32 2.38 6.44
CA PHE A 165 3.42 1.66 5.55
C PHE A 165 2.92 2.62 4.47
N SER A 166 3.20 2.29 3.21
CA SER A 166 2.80 3.06 2.03
C SER A 166 1.82 2.26 1.21
N TYR A 167 0.76 2.90 0.70
CA TYR A 167 -0.20 2.22 -0.16
C TYR A 167 -0.76 3.16 -1.23
N THR A 168 -1.28 2.57 -2.31
CA THR A 168 -2.08 3.27 -3.31
C THR A 168 -3.45 2.66 -3.40
N THR A 169 -4.47 3.49 -3.63
CA THR A 169 -5.82 3.04 -3.92
C THR A 169 -6.19 3.25 -5.38
N LEU A 170 -7.01 2.37 -5.90
CA LEU A 170 -7.61 2.47 -7.22
C LEU A 170 -9.12 2.53 -7.06
N THR A 171 -9.74 3.53 -7.67
CA THR A 171 -11.21 3.62 -7.77
C THR A 171 -11.67 2.81 -8.96
N THR A 172 -12.50 1.80 -8.71
CA THR A 172 -13.03 0.88 -9.75
C THR A 172 -14.35 1.32 -10.31
N LYS A 173 -14.86 2.49 -9.88
CA LYS A 173 -16.15 3.00 -10.34
C LYS A 173 -16.10 3.23 -11.85
N SER A 174 -16.92 2.49 -12.57
CA SER A 174 -17.25 2.88 -13.94
C SER A 174 -17.75 4.32 -13.93
N PRO A 175 -17.27 5.18 -14.85
CA PRO A 175 -17.84 6.50 -14.97
C PRO A 175 -19.38 6.34 -15.03
N PRO A 176 -20.13 7.22 -14.35
CA PRO A 176 -21.58 7.14 -14.41
C PRO A 176 -21.96 7.08 -15.88
N VAL A 177 -22.64 6.02 -16.27
CA VAL A 177 -23.20 5.92 -17.62
C VAL A 177 -23.99 7.20 -17.80
N PRO A 178 -23.67 8.04 -18.81
CA PRO A 178 -24.38 9.29 -19.01
C PRO A 178 -25.88 8.95 -18.98
N ASP A 179 -26.58 9.63 -18.08
CA ASP A 179 -28.00 9.38 -17.90
C ASP A 179 -28.64 9.34 -19.29
N THR A 180 -29.40 8.28 -19.57
CA THR A 180 -30.00 8.07 -20.92
C THR A 180 -30.75 9.32 -21.38
N ALA A 181 -31.29 10.11 -20.45
CA ALA A 181 -31.85 11.42 -20.67
C ALA A 181 -30.85 12.44 -21.23
N MET A 182 -29.61 12.45 -20.72
CA MET A 182 -28.55 13.37 -21.19
C MET A 182 -28.06 12.96 -22.59
N THR A 183 -27.89 11.66 -22.81
CA THR A 183 -27.51 11.12 -24.13
C THR A 183 -28.60 11.35 -25.17
N ALA A 184 -29.88 11.17 -24.81
CA ALA A 184 -31.00 11.45 -25.66
C ALA A 184 -31.14 12.96 -25.94
N GLY A 185 -30.86 13.82 -24.96
CA GLY A 185 -30.84 15.27 -25.13
C GLY A 185 -29.77 15.74 -26.11
N LEU A 186 -28.53 15.22 -25.96
CA LEU A 186 -27.41 15.55 -26.87
C LEU A 186 -27.65 15.03 -28.29
N LEU A 187 -28.20 13.84 -28.44
CA LEU A 187 -28.64 13.30 -29.74
C LEU A 187 -29.78 14.14 -30.35
N GLY A 188 -30.77 14.53 -29.55
CA GLY A 188 -31.87 15.39 -29.99
C GLY A 188 -31.43 16.76 -30.49
N VAL A 189 -30.52 17.43 -29.76
CA VAL A 189 -29.94 18.72 -30.18
C VAL A 189 -29.09 18.59 -31.44
N SER A 190 -28.32 17.49 -31.57
CA SER A 190 -27.55 17.20 -32.78
C SER A 190 -28.43 16.95 -34.01
N PHE A 191 -29.54 16.24 -33.83
CA PHE A 191 -30.53 16.01 -34.91
C PHE A 191 -31.25 17.29 -35.34
N LEU A 192 -31.68 18.12 -34.39
CA LEU A 192 -32.30 19.41 -34.66
C LEU A 192 -31.33 20.35 -35.39
N GLY A 193 -30.04 20.36 -34.98
CA GLY A 193 -29.00 21.14 -35.70
C GLY A 193 -28.82 20.69 -37.14
N LEU A 194 -28.85 19.38 -37.43
CA LEU A 194 -28.77 18.82 -38.80
C LEU A 194 -29.98 19.16 -39.63
N LEU A 195 -31.20 19.12 -39.05
CA LEU A 195 -32.44 19.48 -39.77
C LEU A 195 -32.46 20.96 -40.11
N LEU A 196 -32.03 21.86 -39.23
CA LEU A 196 -31.95 23.29 -39.48
C LEU A 196 -30.88 23.64 -40.56
N PHE A 197 -29.80 22.91 -40.61
CA PHE A 197 -28.78 23.06 -41.67
C PHE A 197 -29.32 22.61 -43.05
N ARG A 198 -30.11 21.52 -43.08
CA ARG A 198 -30.66 21.00 -44.32
C ARG A 198 -31.70 21.94 -44.92
N SER A 199 -32.51 22.62 -44.10
CA SER A 199 -33.49 23.59 -44.55
C SER A 199 -32.86 24.83 -45.19
N LYS A 200 -31.69 25.28 -44.72
CA LYS A 200 -30.96 26.42 -45.34
C LYS A 200 -30.29 26.07 -46.67
N LEU A 201 -30.01 24.80 -46.94
CA LEU A 201 -29.40 24.36 -48.20
C LEU A 201 -30.43 24.09 -49.32
N ALA A 202 -31.71 23.95 -48.96
CA ALA A 202 -32.78 23.71 -49.92
C ALA A 202 -33.37 25.00 -50.50
N PHE A 203 -32.93 26.19 -50.03
CA PHE A 203 -33.41 27.51 -50.48
C PHE A 203 -32.34 28.29 -51.29
N LYS A 204 -31.54 27.59 -52.07
CA LYS A 204 -30.69 28.21 -53.11
C LYS A 204 -30.94 27.55 -54.45
#